data_5e0854c1e34ae697ddb8d77619f8abe7
#
_entry.id   5e0854c1e34ae697ddb8d77619f8abe7
#
_cell.length_a   1.000
_cell.length_b   1.000
_cell.length_c   1.000
_cell.angle_alpha   90.00
_cell.angle_beta   90.00
_cell.angle_gamma   90.00
#
_symmetry.space_group_name_H-M   'P 1'
#
loop_
_entity.id
_entity.type
_entity.pdbx_description
1 polymer ?
#
loop_
_entity_poly.entity_id
_entity_poly.type
_entity_poly.pdbx_seq_one_letter_code
_entity_poly.pdbx_strand_id
1 'polypeptide(L)'
;EVEGLVTRFVSATDFDVAGQKVTTTSATTYTGGTAADLKLDVKVEAEGKLDASGTLVAAKIVFKRSSSVRLTASVEGVDTVAGTVKALGLTIVVDAATRKEDNESHDQFFALGDLRSGDWIDVRGYPDPAGSGKIIGTRLEREDRQDTTELRGRAESLAAPRFKIAGVNIETI
;
A
#
# COMPACT_ATOMS: atom_id res chain seq x y z
N GLU A 1 -23.30 -1.75 5.17
CA GLU A 1 -21.90 -1.46 4.79
C GLU A 1 -21.10 -1.08 6.03
N VAL A 2 -19.88 -1.57 6.13
CA VAL A 2 -18.91 -1.16 7.14
C VAL A 2 -17.54 -1.02 6.48
N GLU A 3 -16.81 0.07 6.75
CA GLU A 3 -15.42 0.28 6.34
C GLU A 3 -14.53 0.45 7.57
N GLY A 4 -13.40 -0.23 7.61
CA GLY A 4 -12.44 -0.12 8.68
C GLY A 4 -11.34 -1.18 8.61
N LEU A 5 -10.52 -1.20 9.68
CA LEU A 5 -9.56 -2.28 9.86
C LEU A 5 -10.26 -3.56 10.29
N VAL A 6 -9.72 -4.71 9.89
CA VAL A 6 -10.07 -6.00 10.46
C VAL A 6 -9.52 -6.03 11.90
N THR A 7 -10.41 -5.97 12.88
CA THR A 7 -10.07 -5.86 14.31
C THR A 7 -10.01 -7.21 15.04
N ARG A 8 -10.63 -8.24 14.47
CA ARG A 8 -10.53 -9.64 14.87
C ARG A 8 -10.56 -10.51 13.63
N PHE A 9 -9.76 -11.56 13.59
CA PHE A 9 -9.73 -12.50 12.47
C PHE A 9 -9.55 -13.93 12.97
N VAL A 10 -10.51 -14.79 12.69
CA VAL A 10 -10.46 -16.24 12.92
C VAL A 10 -10.35 -16.97 11.58
N SER A 11 -11.19 -16.55 10.61
CA SER A 11 -11.21 -17.07 9.25
C SER A 11 -11.88 -16.04 8.31
N ALA A 12 -11.88 -16.28 7.02
CA ALA A 12 -12.62 -15.46 6.06
C ALA A 12 -14.14 -15.45 6.31
N THR A 13 -14.67 -16.46 7.02
CA THR A 13 -16.09 -16.54 7.39
C THR A 13 -16.39 -16.11 8.83
N ASP A 14 -15.36 -15.69 9.59
CA ASP A 14 -15.52 -15.22 10.98
C ASP A 14 -14.46 -14.17 11.31
N PHE A 15 -14.79 -12.91 11.11
CA PHE A 15 -13.92 -11.76 11.41
C PHE A 15 -14.76 -10.52 11.75
N ASP A 16 -14.11 -9.49 12.29
CA ASP A 16 -14.75 -8.22 12.61
C ASP A 16 -14.05 -7.08 11.86
N VAL A 17 -14.84 -6.16 11.33
CA VAL A 17 -14.36 -4.92 10.69
C VAL A 17 -14.83 -3.76 11.56
N ALA A 18 -13.90 -2.97 12.10
CA ALA A 18 -14.18 -1.88 13.03
C ALA A 18 -15.13 -2.29 14.18
N GLY A 19 -15.02 -3.54 14.66
CA GLY A 19 -15.86 -4.11 15.71
C GLY A 19 -17.20 -4.68 15.23
N GLN A 20 -17.61 -4.49 13.98
CA GLN A 20 -18.78 -5.13 13.38
C GLN A 20 -18.42 -6.56 12.96
N LYS A 21 -19.18 -7.55 13.45
CA LYS A 21 -19.03 -8.94 13.03
C LYS A 21 -19.42 -9.10 11.57
N VAL A 22 -18.54 -9.76 10.81
CA VAL A 22 -18.69 -9.99 9.36
C VAL A 22 -18.47 -11.46 9.04
N THR A 23 -19.24 -11.96 8.11
CA THR A 23 -19.07 -13.29 7.50
C THR A 23 -19.11 -13.18 5.99
N THR A 24 -18.34 -14.06 5.30
CA THR A 24 -18.42 -14.21 3.85
C THR A 24 -19.03 -15.55 3.48
N THR A 25 -19.48 -15.67 2.24
CA THR A 25 -20.02 -16.90 1.65
C THR A 25 -19.30 -17.21 0.34
N SER A 26 -19.61 -18.33 -0.28
CA SER A 26 -19.11 -18.66 -1.61
C SER A 26 -19.57 -17.68 -2.71
N ALA A 27 -20.62 -16.89 -2.44
CA ALA A 27 -21.13 -15.87 -3.36
C ALA A 27 -20.48 -14.48 -3.13
N THR A 28 -19.67 -14.31 -2.08
CA THR A 28 -19.00 -13.03 -1.79
C THR A 28 -17.96 -12.73 -2.88
N THR A 29 -18.04 -11.52 -3.44
CA THR A 29 -17.07 -11.03 -4.41
C THR A 29 -15.97 -10.22 -3.71
N TYR A 30 -14.76 -10.23 -4.27
CA TYR A 30 -13.61 -9.53 -3.73
C TYR A 30 -13.03 -8.56 -4.76
N THR A 31 -12.64 -7.37 -4.32
CA THR A 31 -12.00 -6.35 -5.17
C THR A 31 -10.72 -5.87 -4.50
N GLY A 32 -9.63 -5.80 -5.24
CA GLY A 32 -8.32 -5.36 -4.75
C GLY A 32 -7.58 -6.40 -3.90
N GLY A 33 -8.11 -7.62 -3.80
CA GLY A 33 -7.55 -8.76 -3.08
C GLY A 33 -8.45 -9.98 -3.18
N THR A 34 -8.16 -11.01 -2.37
CA THR A 34 -8.88 -12.30 -2.32
C THR A 34 -9.24 -12.64 -0.87
N ALA A 35 -9.99 -13.72 -0.65
CA ALA A 35 -10.27 -14.22 0.70
C ALA A 35 -8.99 -14.56 1.49
N ALA A 36 -7.91 -14.97 0.81
CA ALA A 36 -6.63 -15.29 1.44
C ALA A 36 -5.88 -14.04 1.96
N ASP A 37 -6.23 -12.85 1.47
CA ASP A 37 -5.63 -11.59 1.89
C ASP A 37 -6.31 -10.98 3.13
N LEU A 38 -7.46 -11.54 3.56
CA LEU A 38 -8.12 -11.15 4.81
C LEU A 38 -7.26 -11.58 6.00
N LYS A 39 -6.92 -10.62 6.86
CA LYS A 39 -6.16 -10.81 8.11
C LYS A 39 -6.30 -9.59 9.01
N LEU A 40 -5.81 -9.67 10.24
CA LEU A 40 -5.75 -8.51 11.16
C LEU A 40 -5.07 -7.31 10.51
N ASP A 41 -5.54 -6.11 10.86
CA ASP A 41 -5.01 -4.80 10.44
C ASP A 41 -5.14 -4.48 8.94
N VAL A 42 -5.75 -5.34 8.14
CA VAL A 42 -6.10 -5.02 6.76
C VAL A 42 -7.31 -4.10 6.76
N LYS A 43 -7.25 -3.01 5.98
CA LYS A 43 -8.40 -2.11 5.79
C LYS A 43 -9.29 -2.63 4.67
N VAL A 44 -10.55 -2.84 4.99
CA VAL A 44 -11.56 -3.30 4.04
C VAL A 44 -12.85 -2.51 4.16
N GLU A 45 -13.63 -2.53 3.11
CA GLU A 45 -15.05 -2.18 3.11
C GLU A 45 -15.85 -3.46 2.84
N ALA A 46 -16.80 -3.76 3.70
CA ALA A 46 -17.70 -4.89 3.56
C ALA A 46 -19.13 -4.39 3.29
N GLU A 47 -19.66 -4.76 2.14
CA GLU A 47 -21.03 -4.46 1.71
C GLU A 47 -21.88 -5.72 1.80
N GLY A 48 -23.08 -5.64 2.39
CA GLY A 48 -23.95 -6.80 2.52
C GLY A 48 -25.21 -6.51 3.33
N LYS A 49 -25.80 -7.55 3.90
CA LYS A 49 -27.01 -7.47 4.72
C LYS A 49 -26.73 -8.04 6.11
N LEU A 50 -27.34 -7.43 7.12
CA LEU A 50 -27.32 -8.00 8.48
C LEU A 50 -28.26 -9.21 8.51
N ASP A 51 -27.79 -10.27 9.14
CA ASP A 51 -28.64 -11.39 9.52
C ASP A 51 -29.39 -11.13 10.85
N ALA A 52 -30.19 -12.10 11.29
CA ALA A 52 -30.97 -11.98 12.51
C ALA A 52 -30.09 -11.86 13.80
N SER A 53 -28.83 -12.24 13.73
CA SER A 53 -27.86 -12.13 14.83
C SER A 53 -27.11 -10.79 14.86
N GLY A 54 -27.32 -9.93 13.86
CA GLY A 54 -26.57 -8.68 13.67
C GLY A 54 -25.21 -8.87 13.00
N THR A 55 -24.92 -10.06 12.44
CA THR A 55 -23.73 -10.30 11.65
C THR A 55 -23.93 -9.77 10.23
N LEU A 56 -22.96 -9.02 9.70
CA LEU A 56 -22.98 -8.57 8.32
C LEU A 56 -22.58 -9.73 7.39
N VAL A 57 -23.53 -10.26 6.62
CA VAL A 57 -23.28 -11.23 5.57
C VAL A 57 -22.83 -10.47 4.32
N ALA A 58 -21.52 -10.47 4.07
CA ALA A 58 -20.93 -9.67 3.01
C ALA A 58 -21.21 -10.26 1.62
N ALA A 59 -21.82 -9.45 0.76
CA ALA A 59 -21.94 -9.73 -0.66
C ALA A 59 -20.67 -9.32 -1.42
N LYS A 60 -19.96 -8.31 -0.90
CA LYS A 60 -18.73 -7.78 -1.50
C LYS A 60 -17.76 -7.32 -0.41
N ILE A 61 -16.49 -7.61 -0.63
CA ILE A 61 -15.35 -7.09 0.15
C ILE A 61 -14.43 -6.30 -0.78
N VAL A 62 -14.15 -5.05 -0.42
CA VAL A 62 -13.21 -4.18 -1.13
C VAL A 62 -12.00 -3.95 -0.22
N PHE A 63 -10.83 -4.37 -0.66
CA PHE A 63 -9.58 -4.06 0.04
C PHE A 63 -9.20 -2.59 -0.21
N LYS A 64 -9.17 -1.79 0.86
CA LYS A 64 -8.82 -0.37 0.80
C LYS A 64 -7.31 -0.22 0.97
N ARG A 65 -6.65 0.13 -0.10
CA ARG A 65 -5.21 0.37 -0.10
C ARG A 65 -4.95 1.77 0.50
N SER A 66 -4.59 1.82 1.77
CA SER A 66 -4.17 3.06 2.41
C SER A 66 -2.65 3.21 2.30
N SER A 67 -2.19 4.35 1.81
CA SER A 67 -0.76 4.67 1.82
C SER A 67 -0.27 4.85 3.25
N SER A 68 0.63 3.99 3.69
CA SER A 68 1.27 4.06 5.01
C SER A 68 2.74 4.45 4.94
N VAL A 69 3.27 4.58 3.71
CA VAL A 69 4.64 5.00 3.41
C VAL A 69 4.58 6.13 2.38
N ARG A 70 5.41 7.15 2.58
CA ARG A 70 5.74 8.17 1.58
C ARG A 70 7.25 8.22 1.44
N LEU A 71 7.72 8.26 0.20
CA LEU A 71 9.12 8.35 -0.18
C LEU A 71 9.30 9.48 -1.18
N THR A 72 10.23 10.40 -0.91
CA THR A 72 10.73 11.37 -1.88
C THR A 72 12.22 11.11 -2.05
N ALA A 73 12.62 10.65 -3.23
CA ALA A 73 14.00 10.25 -3.50
C ALA A 73 14.32 10.24 -5.00
N SER A 74 15.61 10.17 -5.31
CA SER A 74 16.08 9.93 -6.67
C SER A 74 15.86 8.47 -7.08
N VAL A 75 15.48 8.26 -8.33
CA VAL A 75 15.35 6.94 -8.98
C VAL A 75 16.72 6.31 -9.14
N GLU A 76 16.90 5.11 -8.65
CA GLU A 76 18.11 4.28 -8.82
C GLU A 76 18.03 3.41 -10.08
N GLY A 77 16.82 2.99 -10.44
CA GLY A 77 16.58 2.18 -11.64
C GLY A 77 15.11 1.93 -11.89
N VAL A 78 14.79 1.62 -13.13
CA VAL A 78 13.43 1.31 -13.60
C VAL A 78 13.44 -0.01 -14.35
N ASP A 79 12.49 -0.88 -14.05
CA ASP A 79 12.21 -2.11 -14.80
C ASP A 79 10.76 -2.06 -15.30
N THR A 80 10.61 -1.73 -16.57
CA THR A 80 9.28 -1.60 -17.21
C THR A 80 8.61 -2.94 -17.45
N VAL A 81 9.37 -4.03 -17.52
CA VAL A 81 8.84 -5.39 -17.70
C VAL A 81 8.28 -5.91 -16.40
N ALA A 82 9.01 -5.73 -15.31
CA ALA A 82 8.55 -6.10 -13.97
C ALA A 82 7.58 -5.07 -13.36
N GLY A 83 7.42 -3.89 -13.98
CA GLY A 83 6.59 -2.80 -13.44
C GLY A 83 7.14 -2.25 -12.12
N THR A 84 8.47 -2.07 -12.01
CA THR A 84 9.07 -1.63 -10.75
C THR A 84 10.02 -0.44 -10.92
N VAL A 85 10.10 0.36 -9.84
CA VAL A 85 11.09 1.43 -9.66
C VAL A 85 11.89 1.15 -8.41
N LYS A 86 13.20 1.40 -8.45
CA LYS A 86 14.08 1.38 -7.27
C LYS A 86 14.41 2.79 -6.83
N ALA A 87 14.24 3.08 -5.55
CA ALA A 87 14.63 4.34 -4.93
C ALA A 87 14.89 4.12 -3.42
N LEU A 88 15.94 4.69 -2.89
CA LEU A 88 16.39 4.54 -1.49
C LEU A 88 16.50 3.05 -1.05
N GLY A 89 16.98 2.20 -1.96
CA GLY A 89 17.08 0.76 -1.74
C GLY A 89 15.74 0.01 -1.68
N LEU A 90 14.60 0.72 -1.82
CA LEU A 90 13.25 0.13 -1.87
C LEU A 90 12.90 -0.28 -3.31
N THR A 91 12.12 -1.35 -3.43
CA THR A 91 11.50 -1.73 -4.70
C THR A 91 10.03 -1.30 -4.69
N ILE A 92 9.67 -0.34 -5.51
CA ILE A 92 8.32 0.17 -5.68
C ILE A 92 7.66 -0.56 -6.84
N VAL A 93 6.56 -1.25 -6.58
CA VAL A 93 5.71 -1.87 -7.62
C VAL A 93 4.73 -0.83 -8.13
N VAL A 94 4.73 -0.63 -9.43
CA VAL A 94 3.85 0.29 -10.16
C VAL A 94 2.95 -0.53 -11.06
N ASP A 95 1.69 -0.66 -10.69
CA ASP A 95 0.69 -1.44 -11.42
C ASP A 95 -0.38 -0.53 -12.08
N ALA A 96 -1.40 -1.15 -12.67
CA ALA A 96 -2.48 -0.43 -13.31
C ALA A 96 -3.33 0.43 -12.34
N ALA A 97 -3.29 0.12 -11.04
CA ALA A 97 -3.98 0.88 -10.00
C ALA A 97 -3.12 2.03 -9.44
N THR A 98 -1.84 2.09 -9.78
CA THR A 98 -0.96 3.17 -9.37
C THR A 98 -1.28 4.43 -10.18
N ARG A 99 -1.69 5.50 -9.51
CA ARG A 99 -1.82 6.81 -10.14
C ARG A 99 -0.44 7.37 -10.46
N LYS A 100 -0.23 7.77 -11.71
CA LYS A 100 1.04 8.33 -12.19
C LYS A 100 0.83 9.79 -12.60
N GLU A 101 1.73 10.67 -12.19
CA GLU A 101 1.70 12.08 -12.52
C GLU A 101 3.12 12.59 -12.79
N ASP A 102 3.23 13.58 -13.66
CA ASP A 102 4.47 14.26 -14.00
C ASP A 102 4.38 15.73 -13.61
N ASN A 103 4.97 16.08 -12.48
CA ASN A 103 5.00 17.46 -12.00
C ASN A 103 6.21 18.24 -12.52
N GLU A 104 7.23 17.55 -13.08
CA GLU A 104 8.40 18.18 -13.68
C GLU A 104 8.09 18.78 -15.06
N SER A 105 7.57 17.96 -16.00
CA SER A 105 7.28 18.43 -17.36
C SER A 105 5.79 18.54 -17.68
N HIS A 106 4.92 18.21 -16.74
CA HIS A 106 3.46 18.24 -16.86
C HIS A 106 2.92 17.37 -18.01
N ASP A 107 3.61 16.25 -18.30
CA ASP A 107 3.17 15.31 -19.33
C ASP A 107 1.93 14.55 -18.85
N GLN A 108 0.82 14.72 -19.57
CA GLN A 108 -0.46 14.04 -19.28
C GLN A 108 -0.44 12.54 -19.61
N PHE A 109 0.53 12.10 -20.41
CA PHE A 109 0.68 10.69 -20.83
C PHE A 109 1.83 9.98 -20.11
N PHE A 110 2.32 10.57 -19.03
CA PHE A 110 3.44 10.04 -18.26
C PHE A 110 3.25 8.57 -17.87
N ALA A 111 4.23 7.76 -18.25
CA ALA A 111 4.26 6.34 -18.00
C ALA A 111 5.55 5.94 -17.29
N LEU A 112 5.60 4.72 -16.74
CA LEU A 112 6.78 4.18 -16.07
C LEU A 112 8.03 4.20 -16.97
N GLY A 113 7.86 4.03 -18.29
CA GLY A 113 8.94 4.05 -19.26
C GLY A 113 9.60 5.40 -19.50
N ASP A 114 9.00 6.48 -19.00
CA ASP A 114 9.52 7.84 -19.12
C ASP A 114 10.50 8.20 -17.99
N LEU A 115 10.47 7.42 -16.90
CA LEU A 115 11.42 7.59 -15.79
C LEU A 115 12.83 7.12 -16.17
N ARG A 116 13.81 7.83 -15.67
CA ARG A 116 15.24 7.54 -15.80
C ARG A 116 15.90 7.52 -14.43
N SER A 117 17.04 6.81 -14.34
CA SER A 117 17.90 6.91 -13.16
C SER A 117 18.35 8.37 -12.98
N GLY A 118 18.22 8.87 -11.77
CA GLY A 118 18.49 10.26 -11.41
C GLY A 118 17.27 11.16 -11.35
N ASP A 119 16.14 10.79 -11.98
CA ASP A 119 14.87 11.52 -11.81
C ASP A 119 14.45 11.51 -10.34
N TRP A 120 13.74 12.56 -9.92
CA TRP A 120 13.16 12.62 -8.58
C TRP A 120 11.70 12.19 -8.61
N ILE A 121 11.31 11.41 -7.60
CA ILE A 121 9.95 10.92 -7.46
C ILE A 121 9.41 11.13 -6.04
N ASP A 122 8.13 11.43 -5.94
CA ASP A 122 7.32 11.28 -4.72
C ASP A 122 6.42 10.05 -4.88
N VAL A 123 6.57 9.12 -3.97
CA VAL A 123 5.80 7.87 -3.98
C VAL A 123 5.00 7.75 -2.71
N ARG A 124 3.72 7.39 -2.87
CA ARG A 124 2.87 6.94 -1.76
C ARG A 124 2.50 5.49 -1.98
N GLY A 125 2.49 4.72 -0.92
CA GLY A 125 2.19 3.30 -0.99
C GLY A 125 2.15 2.63 0.36
N TYR A 126 2.20 1.32 0.35
CA TYR A 126 2.25 0.49 1.56
C TYR A 126 3.22 -0.67 1.35
N PRO A 127 3.93 -1.11 2.42
CA PRO A 127 4.84 -2.24 2.32
C PRO A 127 4.07 -3.55 2.18
N ASP A 128 4.53 -4.44 1.29
CA ASP A 128 3.93 -5.76 1.09
C ASP A 128 4.99 -6.82 0.73
N PRO A 129 5.28 -7.74 1.64
CA PRO A 129 4.88 -7.72 3.06
C PRO A 129 5.57 -6.61 3.87
N ALA A 130 5.07 -6.37 5.09
CA ALA A 130 5.67 -5.39 6.00
C ALA A 130 7.17 -5.66 6.22
N GLY A 131 7.99 -4.60 6.20
CA GLY A 131 9.44 -4.67 6.42
C GLY A 131 10.25 -5.36 5.30
N SER A 132 9.63 -5.73 4.18
CA SER A 132 10.29 -6.44 3.07
C SER A 132 11.20 -5.56 2.20
N GLY A 133 11.10 -4.25 2.32
CA GLY A 133 11.72 -3.32 1.36
C GLY A 133 10.97 -3.22 0.02
N LYS A 134 9.80 -3.87 -0.08
CA LYS A 134 8.90 -3.79 -1.23
C LYS A 134 7.70 -2.93 -0.90
N ILE A 135 7.41 -1.95 -1.73
CA ILE A 135 6.29 -1.02 -1.61
C ILE A 135 5.33 -1.23 -2.79
N ILE A 136 4.05 -1.40 -2.52
CA ILE A 136 3.04 -1.30 -3.56
C ILE A 136 2.67 0.17 -3.69
N GLY A 137 2.98 0.77 -4.82
CA GLY A 137 2.71 2.18 -5.10
C GLY A 137 1.22 2.41 -5.33
N THR A 138 0.64 3.37 -4.60
CA THR A 138 -0.72 3.88 -4.87
C THR A 138 -0.66 5.14 -5.72
N ARG A 139 0.43 5.89 -5.59
CA ARG A 139 0.73 7.08 -6.38
C ARG A 139 2.24 7.18 -6.62
N LEU A 140 2.62 7.59 -7.82
CA LEU A 140 3.98 7.88 -8.24
C LEU A 140 3.95 9.18 -9.03
N GLU A 141 4.69 10.17 -8.52
CA GLU A 141 4.82 11.48 -9.14
C GLU A 141 6.29 11.69 -9.51
N ARG A 142 6.58 12.12 -10.74
CA ARG A 142 7.88 12.67 -11.07
C ARG A 142 7.90 14.12 -10.61
N GLU A 143 8.96 14.51 -9.94
CA GLU A 143 9.11 15.81 -9.32
C GLU A 143 10.39 16.50 -9.78
N ASP A 144 10.42 17.82 -9.65
CA ASP A 144 11.67 18.56 -9.75
C ASP A 144 12.69 18.05 -8.74
N ARG A 145 13.97 18.16 -9.09
CA ARG A 145 15.06 17.74 -8.22
C ARG A 145 14.97 18.40 -6.84
N GLN A 146 15.10 17.59 -5.82
CA GLN A 146 15.13 18.00 -4.42
C GLN A 146 16.55 17.91 -3.84
N ASP A 147 16.80 18.65 -2.76
CA ASP A 147 18.08 18.59 -2.03
C ASP A 147 18.09 17.55 -0.92
N THR A 148 16.91 17.03 -0.53
CA THR A 148 16.76 16.10 0.58
C THR A 148 15.88 14.91 0.20
N THR A 149 16.37 13.71 0.53
CA THR A 149 15.57 12.49 0.50
C THR A 149 14.69 12.41 1.73
N GLU A 150 13.43 12.05 1.56
CA GLU A 150 12.49 11.88 2.66
C GLU A 150 11.89 10.48 2.64
N LEU A 151 11.82 9.84 3.82
CA LEU A 151 11.09 8.59 4.02
C LEU A 151 10.20 8.72 5.25
N ARG A 152 8.90 8.58 5.06
CA ARG A 152 7.88 8.57 6.12
C ARG A 152 7.20 7.22 6.17
N GLY A 153 7.01 6.71 7.38
CA GLY A 153 6.32 5.46 7.61
C GLY A 153 6.36 5.08 9.08
N ARG A 154 5.84 3.89 9.38
CA ARG A 154 5.90 3.33 10.73
C ARG A 154 7.35 2.95 11.06
N ALA A 155 7.85 3.35 12.21
CA ALA A 155 9.12 2.88 12.72
C ALA A 155 9.00 1.43 13.20
N GLU A 156 9.94 0.60 12.80
CA GLU A 156 10.02 -0.83 13.10
C GLU A 156 11.38 -1.17 13.68
N SER A 157 11.50 -2.28 14.41
CA SER A 157 12.76 -2.80 14.93
C SER A 157 13.58 -1.74 15.70
N LEU A 158 12.91 -1.08 16.67
CA LEU A 158 13.49 0.00 17.47
C LEU A 158 14.62 -0.52 18.35
N ALA A 159 15.85 -0.09 18.07
CA ALA A 159 17.06 -0.36 18.89
C ALA A 159 17.99 0.85 18.76
N ALA A 160 17.79 1.87 19.63
CA ALA A 160 18.53 3.12 19.56
C ALA A 160 20.06 2.89 19.43
N PRO A 161 20.77 3.61 18.57
CA PRO A 161 20.33 4.74 17.73
C PRO A 161 19.68 4.31 16.38
N ARG A 162 19.34 3.03 16.21
CA ARG A 162 18.88 2.45 14.93
C ARG A 162 17.42 2.04 14.99
N PHE A 163 16.74 2.17 13.84
CA PHE A 163 15.40 1.65 13.60
C PHE A 163 15.20 1.40 12.09
N LYS A 164 14.05 0.88 11.71
CA LYS A 164 13.69 0.71 10.30
C LYS A 164 12.40 1.45 9.98
N ILE A 165 12.30 1.89 8.72
CA ILE A 165 11.05 2.32 8.10
C ILE A 165 10.91 1.55 6.79
N ALA A 166 9.83 0.78 6.63
CA ALA A 166 9.55 -0.03 5.43
C ALA A 166 10.72 -0.95 5.03
N GLY A 167 11.52 -1.43 6.00
CA GLY A 167 12.70 -2.26 5.77
C GLY A 167 14.03 -1.49 5.58
N VAL A 168 14.01 -0.17 5.38
CA VAL A 168 15.21 0.66 5.28
C VAL A 168 15.79 0.92 6.68
N ASN A 169 17.11 0.69 6.83
CA ASN A 169 17.80 0.98 8.08
C ASN A 169 18.01 2.49 8.22
N ILE A 170 17.60 3.03 9.35
CA ILE A 170 17.78 4.44 9.72
C ILE A 170 18.66 4.49 10.97
N GLU A 171 19.62 5.38 10.99
CA GLU A 171 20.47 5.66 12.15
C GLU A 171 20.37 7.15 12.50
N THR A 172 20.11 7.44 13.76
CA THR A 172 20.08 8.82 14.27
C THR A 172 21.47 9.21 14.75
N ILE A 173 21.88 10.43 14.41
CA ILE A 173 23.13 11.06 14.81
C ILE A 173 22.91 12.05 15.94
#